data_d317e57fb828cd436278113017fa2c6e
#
_entry.id   d317e57fb828cd436278113017fa2c6e
#
_cell.length_a   1.000
_cell.length_b   1.000
_cell.length_c   1.000
_cell.angle_alpha   90.00
_cell.angle_beta   90.00
_cell.angle_gamma   90.00
#
_symmetry.space_group_name_H-M   'P 1'
#
loop_
_entity.id
_entity.type
_entity.pdbx_description
1 polymer ?
#
loop_
_entity_poly.entity_id
_entity_poly.type
_entity_poly.pdbx_seq_one_letter_code
_entity_poly.pdbx_strand_id
1 'polypeptide(L)'
;MSLEEFHHNFRSDLQTIIAERVADGEGSFPSEELVFAEMVMEHVAETGICDAPTVCHWNGKVGNAKLRITGYALSSDETALDLFVTHYFGTNELNDLRDSDATGTASEGVRFLFRAASGQLDTKIDPTHPVRDLVATIRSRWNDIDRLRVFVITD
;
A
#
# COMPACT_ATOMS: atom_id res chain seq x y z
N MET A 1 3.75 9.62 25.59
CA MET A 1 2.82 8.61 25.01
C MET A 1 3.60 7.34 24.75
N SER A 2 3.16 6.21 25.29
CA SER A 2 3.78 4.92 24.99
C SER A 2 3.35 4.43 23.60
N LEU A 3 4.05 3.42 23.06
CA LEU A 3 3.66 2.81 21.79
C LEU A 3 2.30 2.12 21.89
N GLU A 4 2.00 1.52 23.03
CA GLU A 4 0.70 0.90 23.31
C GLU A 4 -0.44 1.93 23.33
N GLU A 5 -0.22 3.09 23.95
CA GLU A 5 -1.19 4.19 23.94
C GLU A 5 -1.41 4.72 22.52
N PHE A 6 -0.33 4.88 21.76
CA PHE A 6 -0.42 5.31 20.36
C PHE A 6 -1.22 4.31 19.53
N HIS A 7 -0.89 3.02 19.63
CA HIS A 7 -1.58 1.95 18.92
C HIS A 7 -3.08 1.91 19.27
N HIS A 8 -3.40 2.01 20.56
CA HIS A 8 -4.80 2.03 21.01
C HIS A 8 -5.57 3.21 20.42
N ASN A 9 -5.00 4.41 20.48
CA ASN A 9 -5.63 5.61 19.94
C ASN A 9 -5.80 5.51 18.42
N PHE A 10 -4.77 5.06 17.72
CA PHE A 10 -4.82 4.87 16.26
C PHE A 10 -5.93 3.87 15.86
N ARG A 11 -6.07 2.76 16.58
CA ARG A 11 -7.15 1.80 16.33
C ARG A 11 -8.53 2.40 16.63
N SER A 12 -8.66 3.21 17.66
CA SER A 12 -9.90 3.91 17.96
C SER A 12 -10.30 4.86 16.82
N ASP A 13 -9.35 5.63 16.30
CA ASP A 13 -9.57 6.53 15.16
C ASP A 13 -9.95 5.74 13.90
N LEU A 14 -9.28 4.63 13.64
CA LEU A 14 -9.58 3.72 12.53
C LEU A 14 -11.03 3.22 12.60
N GLN A 15 -11.47 2.74 13.76
CA GLN A 15 -12.85 2.26 13.95
C GLN A 15 -13.87 3.39 13.76
N THR A 16 -13.54 4.59 14.20
CA THR A 16 -14.39 5.77 14.02
C THR A 16 -14.58 6.09 12.54
N ILE A 17 -13.50 6.10 11.76
CA ILE A 17 -13.53 6.34 10.31
C ILE A 17 -14.37 5.27 9.61
N ILE A 18 -14.19 4.01 9.97
CA ILE A 18 -14.96 2.91 9.40
C ILE A 18 -16.46 3.09 9.69
N ALA A 19 -16.81 3.41 10.93
CA ALA A 19 -18.19 3.63 11.35
C ALA A 19 -18.83 4.82 10.60
N GLU A 20 -18.10 5.91 10.40
CA GLU A 20 -18.55 7.07 9.63
C GLU A 20 -18.81 6.71 8.16
N ARG A 21 -17.91 5.97 7.52
CA ARG A 21 -18.08 5.53 6.13
C ARG A 21 -19.27 4.59 5.95
N VAL A 22 -19.50 3.70 6.90
CA VAL A 22 -20.69 2.82 6.91
C VAL A 22 -21.97 3.65 7.07
N ALA A 23 -21.97 4.63 7.96
CA ALA A 23 -23.13 5.51 8.18
C ALA A 23 -23.45 6.37 6.95
N ASP A 24 -22.45 6.81 6.20
CA ASP A 24 -22.60 7.60 4.97
C ASP A 24 -23.08 6.76 3.76
N GLY A 25 -23.27 5.45 3.95
CA GLY A 25 -23.80 4.57 2.91
C GLY A 25 -22.82 4.28 1.77
N GLU A 26 -21.52 4.39 2.00
CA GLU A 26 -20.52 3.88 1.08
C GLU A 26 -20.69 2.37 0.92
N GLY A 27 -21.20 1.96 -0.20
CA GLY A 27 -21.92 0.74 -0.57
C GLY A 27 -21.33 -0.64 -0.23
N SER A 28 -20.11 -0.76 0.30
CA SER A 28 -19.55 -1.98 0.85
C SER A 28 -18.82 -1.66 2.14
N PHE A 29 -18.77 -2.62 3.08
CA PHE A 29 -17.95 -2.47 4.27
C PHE A 29 -16.50 -2.15 3.84
N PRO A 30 -15.94 -0.99 4.25
CA PRO A 30 -14.56 -0.69 3.94
C PRO A 30 -13.66 -1.74 4.60
N SER A 31 -12.68 -2.23 3.87
CA SER A 31 -11.66 -3.11 4.43
C SER A 31 -10.88 -2.35 5.50
N GLU A 32 -10.81 -2.92 6.71
CA GLU A 32 -10.07 -2.33 7.83
C GLU A 32 -8.60 -2.10 7.47
N GLU A 33 -7.99 -3.07 6.79
CA GLU A 33 -6.61 -2.97 6.29
C GLU A 33 -6.42 -1.79 5.33
N LEU A 34 -7.36 -1.56 4.43
CA LEU A 34 -7.25 -0.46 3.47
C LEU A 34 -7.42 0.90 4.11
N VAL A 35 -8.33 1.03 5.08
CA VAL A 35 -8.49 2.28 5.84
C VAL A 35 -7.24 2.54 6.68
N PHE A 36 -6.67 1.52 7.30
CA PHE A 36 -5.39 1.60 8.00
C PHE A 36 -4.29 2.12 7.06
N ALA A 37 -4.15 1.50 5.88
CA ALA A 37 -3.16 1.91 4.89
C ALA A 37 -3.33 3.37 4.47
N GLU A 38 -4.55 3.79 4.21
CA GLU A 38 -4.89 5.17 3.88
C GLU A 38 -4.41 6.16 4.96
N MET A 39 -4.75 5.89 6.23
CA MET A 39 -4.35 6.73 7.35
C MET A 39 -2.83 6.84 7.49
N VAL A 40 -2.12 5.71 7.38
CA VAL A 40 -0.64 5.71 7.48
C VAL A 40 -0.01 6.43 6.30
N MET A 41 -0.48 6.18 5.09
CA MET A 41 0.06 6.81 3.88
C MET A 41 -0.16 8.33 3.89
N GLU A 42 -1.33 8.81 4.34
CA GLU A 42 -1.60 10.24 4.52
C GLU A 42 -0.64 10.86 5.55
N HIS A 43 -0.45 10.20 6.68
CA HIS A 43 0.47 10.68 7.70
C HIS A 43 1.92 10.75 7.20
N VAL A 44 2.37 9.75 6.46
CA VAL A 44 3.71 9.74 5.84
C VAL A 44 3.85 10.91 4.85
N ALA A 45 2.81 11.21 4.08
CA ALA A 45 2.80 12.36 3.17
C ALA A 45 2.81 13.70 3.91
N GLU A 46 2.02 13.84 4.97
CA GLU A 46 1.99 15.05 5.82
C GLU A 46 3.34 15.37 6.46
N THR A 47 4.11 14.35 6.79
CA THR A 47 5.48 14.52 7.31
C THR A 47 6.51 14.85 6.23
N GLY A 48 6.13 14.88 4.96
CA GLY A 48 7.00 15.20 3.84
C GLY A 48 7.89 14.05 3.38
N ILE A 49 7.64 12.83 3.86
CA ILE A 49 8.43 11.64 3.48
C ILE A 49 8.14 11.23 2.03
N CYS A 50 6.90 11.37 1.59
CA CYS A 50 6.49 11.10 0.22
C CYS A 50 5.54 12.17 -0.31
N ASP A 51 5.30 12.17 -1.62
CA ASP A 51 4.27 12.98 -2.25
C ASP A 51 2.86 12.41 -1.98
N ALA A 52 1.82 13.04 -2.54
CA ALA A 52 0.44 12.62 -2.34
C ALA A 52 0.23 11.15 -2.72
N PRO A 53 -0.18 10.29 -1.79
CA PRO A 53 -0.30 8.87 -2.02
C PRO A 53 -1.64 8.49 -2.65
N THR A 54 -1.65 7.35 -3.33
CA THR A 54 -2.85 6.72 -3.88
C THR A 54 -2.97 5.29 -3.34
N VAL A 55 -4.11 4.96 -2.77
CA VAL A 55 -4.45 3.57 -2.38
C VAL A 55 -4.99 2.85 -3.61
N CYS A 56 -4.39 1.70 -3.95
CA CYS A 56 -4.76 0.93 -5.14
C CYS A 56 -4.57 -0.58 -4.93
N HIS A 57 -5.02 -1.08 -3.79
CA HIS A 57 -4.78 -2.47 -3.37
C HIS A 57 -5.03 -3.48 -4.49
N TRP A 58 -4.01 -4.29 -4.76
CA TRP A 58 -4.08 -5.42 -5.67
C TRP A 58 -3.16 -6.55 -5.19
N ASN A 59 -3.61 -7.77 -5.37
CA ASN A 59 -2.80 -8.96 -5.16
C ASN A 59 -3.04 -9.99 -6.27
N GLY A 60 -2.03 -10.79 -6.54
CA GLY A 60 -2.10 -11.82 -7.55
C GLY A 60 -0.87 -12.70 -7.55
N LYS A 61 -0.78 -13.56 -8.55
CA LYS A 61 0.35 -14.47 -8.75
C LYS A 61 0.82 -14.44 -10.20
N VAL A 62 2.14 -14.54 -10.37
CA VAL A 62 2.76 -14.88 -11.65
C VAL A 62 3.56 -16.16 -11.42
N GLY A 63 3.11 -17.27 -12.03
CA GLY A 63 3.58 -18.60 -11.64
C GLY A 63 3.25 -18.88 -10.18
N ASN A 64 4.25 -19.23 -9.38
CA ASN A 64 4.09 -19.46 -7.94
C ASN A 64 4.43 -18.22 -7.09
N ALA A 65 4.87 -17.14 -7.71
CA ALA A 65 5.27 -15.93 -7.01
C ALA A 65 4.06 -15.07 -6.67
N LYS A 66 3.89 -14.75 -5.39
CA LYS A 66 2.89 -13.80 -4.92
C LYS A 66 3.38 -12.38 -5.16
N LEU A 67 2.44 -11.55 -5.66
CA LEU A 67 2.64 -10.13 -5.87
C LEU A 67 1.56 -9.38 -5.11
N ARG A 68 1.93 -8.28 -4.46
CA ARG A 68 0.97 -7.43 -3.78
C ARG A 68 1.45 -5.99 -3.74
N ILE A 69 0.49 -5.08 -3.85
CA ILE A 69 0.67 -3.66 -3.66
C ILE A 69 -0.54 -3.12 -2.90
N THR A 70 -0.32 -2.20 -1.99
CA THR A 70 -1.40 -1.54 -1.24
C THR A 70 -1.61 -0.11 -1.72
N GLY A 71 -0.54 0.58 -2.06
CA GLY A 71 -0.59 1.92 -2.57
C GLY A 71 0.75 2.40 -3.07
N TYR A 72 0.78 3.63 -3.57
CA TYR A 72 2.00 4.25 -4.09
C TYR A 72 1.96 5.77 -3.96
N ALA A 73 3.14 6.37 -4.05
CA ALA A 73 3.30 7.80 -4.24
C ALA A 73 4.32 8.06 -5.34
N LEU A 74 3.96 8.89 -6.30
CA LEU A 74 4.81 9.26 -7.42
C LEU A 74 5.15 10.74 -7.31
N SER A 75 6.42 11.09 -7.46
CA SER A 75 6.84 12.50 -7.48
C SER A 75 6.24 13.25 -8.68
N SER A 76 6.12 14.58 -8.56
CA SER A 76 5.51 15.41 -9.61
C SER A 76 6.25 15.36 -10.94
N ASP A 77 7.57 15.12 -10.92
CA ASP A 77 8.41 14.92 -12.11
C ASP A 77 8.47 13.46 -12.57
N GLU A 78 7.78 12.54 -11.87
CA GLU A 78 7.71 11.11 -12.18
C GLU A 78 9.05 10.37 -12.15
N THR A 79 10.03 10.88 -11.38
CA THR A 79 11.36 10.27 -11.25
C THR A 79 11.57 9.48 -9.96
N ALA A 80 10.69 9.66 -8.97
CA ALA A 80 10.73 8.97 -7.69
C ALA A 80 9.42 8.26 -7.44
N LEU A 81 9.49 6.96 -7.19
CA LEU A 81 8.33 6.11 -6.91
C LEU A 81 8.48 5.44 -5.55
N ASP A 82 7.48 5.62 -4.71
CA ASP A 82 7.34 4.95 -3.42
C ASP A 82 6.19 3.95 -3.51
N LEU A 83 6.45 2.70 -3.15
CA LEU A 83 5.45 1.64 -3.06
C LEU A 83 5.17 1.32 -1.60
N PHE A 84 3.91 1.10 -1.29
CA PHE A 84 3.45 0.72 0.06
C PHE A 84 2.85 -0.68 0.02
N VAL A 85 3.31 -1.53 0.93
CA VAL A 85 2.79 -2.88 1.11
C VAL A 85 2.49 -3.06 2.59
N THR A 86 1.26 -3.46 2.92
CA THR A 86 0.83 -3.65 4.30
C THR A 86 1.16 -5.06 4.79
N HIS A 87 1.58 -5.13 6.04
CA HIS A 87 1.53 -6.35 6.85
C HIS A 87 0.61 -6.06 8.03
N TYR A 88 -0.65 -6.41 7.91
CA TYR A 88 -1.71 -6.00 8.84
C TYR A 88 -2.10 -7.15 9.77
N PHE A 89 -1.91 -6.97 11.07
CA PHE A 89 -2.31 -7.93 12.09
C PHE A 89 -3.79 -7.81 12.45
N GLY A 90 -4.29 -6.59 12.56
CA GLY A 90 -5.69 -6.32 12.86
C GLY A 90 -6.10 -6.68 14.29
N THR A 91 -5.19 -6.66 15.24
CA THR A 91 -5.43 -7.01 16.64
C THR A 91 -5.43 -5.78 17.55
N ASN A 92 -5.98 -5.92 18.75
CA ASN A 92 -5.98 -4.84 19.75
C ASN A 92 -4.68 -4.78 20.57
N GLU A 93 -3.80 -5.74 20.37
CA GLU A 93 -2.50 -5.82 21.05
C GLU A 93 -1.39 -5.55 20.05
N LEU A 94 -0.29 -4.96 20.52
CA LEU A 94 0.92 -4.81 19.73
C LEU A 94 1.49 -6.17 19.36
N ASN A 95 1.88 -6.30 18.12
CA ASN A 95 2.56 -7.48 17.59
C ASN A 95 3.96 -7.10 17.13
N ASP A 96 4.88 -8.04 17.27
CA ASP A 96 6.22 -7.89 16.72
C ASP A 96 6.23 -8.35 15.26
N LEU A 97 6.61 -7.46 14.36
CA LEU A 97 6.86 -7.82 12.97
C LEU A 97 8.23 -8.51 12.87
N ARG A 98 8.24 -9.78 12.53
CA ARG A 98 9.47 -10.55 12.32
C ARG A 98 10.20 -10.06 11.07
N ASP A 99 11.52 -10.10 11.09
CA ASP A 99 12.36 -9.73 9.93
C ASP A 99 11.99 -10.54 8.68
N SER A 100 11.69 -11.83 8.84
CA SER A 100 11.27 -12.70 7.73
C SER A 100 9.91 -12.28 7.14
N ASP A 101 8.98 -11.82 7.97
CA ASP A 101 7.67 -11.35 7.53
C ASP A 101 7.79 -9.99 6.84
N ALA A 102 8.59 -9.09 7.39
CA ALA A 102 8.88 -7.80 6.77
C ALA A 102 9.55 -7.98 5.39
N THR A 103 10.54 -8.85 5.30
CA THR A 103 11.22 -9.18 4.05
C THR A 103 10.28 -9.83 3.04
N GLY A 104 9.44 -10.77 3.49
CA GLY A 104 8.43 -11.43 2.65
C GLY A 104 7.43 -10.43 2.09
N THR A 105 6.91 -9.54 2.93
CA THR A 105 5.98 -8.49 2.50
C THR A 105 6.63 -7.51 1.52
N ALA A 106 7.83 -7.04 1.80
CA ALA A 106 8.57 -6.18 0.88
C ALA A 106 8.82 -6.86 -0.46
N SER A 107 9.15 -8.15 -0.46
CA SER A 107 9.38 -8.94 -1.67
C SER A 107 8.15 -9.06 -2.55
N GLU A 108 6.95 -9.10 -1.99
CA GLU A 108 5.70 -9.07 -2.76
C GLU A 108 5.57 -7.78 -3.57
N GLY A 109 5.91 -6.64 -2.98
CA GLY A 109 5.92 -5.34 -3.65
C GLY A 109 7.02 -5.23 -4.71
N VAL A 110 8.22 -5.72 -4.42
CA VAL A 110 9.34 -5.74 -5.38
C VAL A 110 9.03 -6.60 -6.59
N ARG A 111 8.43 -7.77 -6.38
CA ARG A 111 7.99 -8.64 -7.50
C ARG A 111 6.92 -7.96 -8.35
N PHE A 112 5.95 -7.29 -7.72
CA PHE A 112 4.96 -6.48 -8.43
C PHE A 112 5.65 -5.46 -9.34
N LEU A 113 6.60 -4.70 -8.81
CA LEU A 113 7.34 -3.69 -9.54
C LEU A 113 8.03 -4.25 -10.79
N PHE A 114 8.79 -5.33 -10.65
CA PHE A 114 9.51 -5.93 -11.77
C PHE A 114 8.59 -6.58 -12.81
N ARG A 115 7.49 -7.19 -12.37
CA ARG A 115 6.50 -7.76 -13.29
C ARG A 115 5.73 -6.67 -14.04
N ALA A 116 5.43 -5.55 -13.39
CA ALA A 116 4.86 -4.38 -14.05
C ALA A 116 5.81 -3.82 -15.11
N ALA A 117 7.07 -3.61 -14.75
CA ALA A 117 8.09 -3.10 -15.67
C ALA A 117 8.31 -4.00 -16.89
N SER A 118 8.25 -5.31 -16.73
CA SER A 118 8.44 -6.29 -17.81
C SER A 118 7.21 -6.52 -18.69
N GLY A 119 6.07 -5.92 -18.36
CA GLY A 119 4.82 -6.10 -19.10
C GLY A 119 4.03 -7.36 -18.77
N GLN A 120 4.47 -8.17 -17.81
CA GLN A 120 3.79 -9.42 -17.45
C GLN A 120 2.45 -9.21 -16.74
N LEU A 121 2.17 -8.01 -16.25
CA LEU A 121 0.90 -7.68 -15.61
C LEU A 121 -0.15 -7.11 -16.57
N ASP A 122 0.20 -6.78 -17.79
CA ASP A 122 -0.71 -6.14 -18.74
C ASP A 122 -1.97 -6.96 -19.03
N THR A 123 -1.86 -8.28 -19.00
CA THR A 123 -2.99 -9.21 -19.22
C THR A 123 -3.56 -9.81 -17.93
N LYS A 124 -2.94 -9.54 -16.79
CA LYS A 124 -3.31 -10.11 -15.48
C LYS A 124 -4.26 -9.25 -14.68
N ILE A 125 -4.32 -7.96 -14.99
CA ILE A 125 -5.07 -6.96 -14.23
C ILE A 125 -6.25 -6.48 -15.07
N ASP A 126 -7.42 -6.42 -14.44
CA ASP A 126 -8.62 -5.87 -15.08
C ASP A 126 -8.34 -4.45 -15.57
N PRO A 127 -8.68 -4.10 -16.84
CA PRO A 127 -8.46 -2.76 -17.39
C PRO A 127 -9.08 -1.61 -16.60
N THR A 128 -10.13 -1.89 -15.83
CA THR A 128 -10.84 -0.90 -15.00
C THR A 128 -10.28 -0.80 -13.58
N HIS A 129 -9.36 -1.68 -13.19
CA HIS A 129 -8.80 -1.68 -11.84
C HIS A 129 -7.92 -0.45 -11.60
N PRO A 130 -8.01 0.23 -10.42
CA PRO A 130 -7.22 1.44 -10.13
C PRO A 130 -5.70 1.25 -10.25
N VAL A 131 -5.20 0.04 -10.01
CA VAL A 131 -3.76 -0.25 -10.12
C VAL A 131 -3.22 -0.20 -11.55
N ARG A 132 -4.09 -0.18 -12.56
CA ARG A 132 -3.67 -0.13 -13.98
C ARG A 132 -2.87 1.12 -14.30
N ASP A 133 -3.21 2.25 -13.72
CA ASP A 133 -2.47 3.51 -13.93
C ASP A 133 -1.04 3.39 -13.39
N LEU A 134 -0.87 2.77 -12.23
CA LEU A 134 0.45 2.50 -11.67
C LEU A 134 1.26 1.56 -12.58
N VAL A 135 0.68 0.48 -13.05
CA VAL A 135 1.34 -0.48 -13.94
C VAL A 135 1.78 0.20 -15.24
N ALA A 136 0.91 1.00 -15.84
CA ALA A 136 1.23 1.76 -17.05
C ALA A 136 2.36 2.77 -16.83
N THR A 137 2.34 3.47 -15.70
CA THR A 137 3.39 4.41 -15.32
C THR A 137 4.73 3.71 -15.12
N ILE A 138 4.77 2.61 -14.38
CA ILE A 138 5.99 1.83 -14.17
C ILE A 138 6.57 1.38 -15.50
N ARG A 139 5.74 0.86 -16.37
CA ARG A 139 6.18 0.36 -17.67
C ARG A 139 6.74 1.45 -18.58
N SER A 140 6.03 2.58 -18.68
CA SER A 140 6.41 3.69 -19.57
C SER A 140 7.56 4.53 -19.03
N ARG A 141 7.70 4.63 -17.70
CA ARG A 141 8.69 5.48 -17.02
C ARG A 141 9.86 4.72 -16.40
N TRP A 142 9.96 3.43 -16.65
CA TRP A 142 10.97 2.58 -16.00
C TRP A 142 12.40 3.14 -16.08
N ASN A 143 12.77 3.66 -17.24
CA ASN A 143 14.11 4.21 -17.46
C ASN A 143 14.30 5.63 -16.88
N ASP A 144 13.22 6.32 -16.56
CA ASP A 144 13.25 7.69 -16.03
C ASP A 144 13.16 7.72 -14.49
N ILE A 145 12.74 6.61 -13.88
CA ILE A 145 12.67 6.49 -12.42
C ILE A 145 14.07 6.25 -11.89
N ASP A 146 14.57 7.20 -11.10
CA ASP A 146 15.92 7.14 -10.52
C ASP A 146 15.93 6.88 -9.01
N ARG A 147 14.76 6.92 -8.34
CA ARG A 147 14.60 6.54 -6.94
C ARG A 147 13.37 5.65 -6.76
N LEU A 148 13.60 4.47 -6.20
CA LEU A 148 12.56 3.51 -5.82
C LEU A 148 12.67 3.19 -4.34
N ARG A 149 11.55 3.27 -3.62
CA ARG A 149 11.46 2.83 -2.24
C ARG A 149 10.26 1.92 -2.06
N VAL A 150 10.41 0.91 -1.22
CA VAL A 150 9.31 0.05 -0.78
C VAL A 150 9.15 0.22 0.72
N PHE A 151 7.98 0.67 1.12
CA PHE A 151 7.59 0.81 2.52
C PHE A 151 6.73 -0.37 2.93
N VAL A 152 7.16 -1.09 3.95
CA VAL A 152 6.32 -2.04 4.66
C VAL A 152 5.66 -1.28 5.80
N ILE A 153 4.34 -1.24 5.79
CA ILE A 153 3.56 -0.59 6.85
C ILE A 153 2.81 -1.65 7.66
N THR A 154 2.84 -1.53 8.96
CA THR A 154 2.23 -2.49 9.89
C THR A 154 1.54 -1.76 11.04
N ASP A 155 0.50 -2.39 11.61
CA ASP A 155 -0.22 -1.92 12.79
C ASP A 155 0.36 -2.46 14.10
#